data_92c3fd04cd48eb7c65533e1914080096
#
_entry.id   92c3fd04cd48eb7c65533e1914080096
#
_cell.length_a   1.000
_cell.length_b   1.000
_cell.length_c   1.000
_cell.angle_alpha   90.00
_cell.angle_beta   90.00
_cell.angle_gamma   90.00
#
_symmetry.space_group_name_H-M   'P 1'
#
loop_
_entity.id
_entity.type
_entity.pdbx_description
1 polymer ?
#
loop_
_entity_poly.entity_id
_entity_poly.type
_entity_poly.pdbx_seq_one_letter_code
_entity_poly.pdbx_strand_id
1 'polypeptide(L)'
;YNPFNGKYLIEEYDIRVVNSARDFIQNKEKEQIQYTINTAVLFGYPNFDGNSSFSSDTAVLFALNRDLSSFWIDSLTRGGLKVNPLPGTKKEINNISHTLNSNGWNINSYTENDATESNLKKISSPRVLHIASHGYFFSDIPQTTENNRFLGMDRNQVIQDPMLRSGLIFAGANRTLRGEKSTGENGLLSAAEASLLDLRETELVILSACETGRGEETNSEGVYGLRKAFLDAGAQNIIMSLWKVDDNVTQEFMSRFYEIWLHDKTTIREAFNRTQLDIKEKYPQPYYWGAFLLIEK
;
A
#
# COMPACT_ATOMS: atom_id res chain seq x y z
N TYR A 1 13.88 19.42 -10.56
CA TYR A 1 13.80 20.89 -10.51
C TYR A 1 14.64 21.51 -11.61
N ASN A 2 14.05 22.42 -12.38
CA ASN A 2 14.75 23.17 -13.44
C ASN A 2 15.19 24.53 -12.89
N PRO A 3 16.49 24.76 -12.63
CA PRO A 3 16.97 25.99 -12.02
C PRO A 3 16.85 27.24 -12.94
N PHE A 4 16.62 27.04 -14.24
CA PHE A 4 16.53 28.16 -15.20
C PHE A 4 15.16 28.84 -15.19
N ASN A 5 14.08 28.08 -14.86
CA ASN A 5 12.72 28.62 -14.84
C ASN A 5 12.00 28.43 -13.51
N GLY A 6 12.64 27.79 -12.52
CA GLY A 6 12.09 27.58 -11.20
C GLY A 6 10.97 26.53 -11.12
N LYS A 7 10.83 25.67 -12.14
CA LYS A 7 9.78 24.67 -12.22
C LYS A 7 10.28 23.26 -11.93
N TYR A 8 9.42 22.40 -11.45
CA TYR A 8 9.65 20.96 -11.42
C TYR A 8 9.25 20.31 -12.75
N LEU A 9 9.84 19.18 -13.07
CA LEU A 9 9.56 18.48 -14.33
C LEU A 9 8.08 18.12 -14.51
N ILE A 10 7.37 17.81 -13.42
CA ILE A 10 5.92 17.50 -13.44
C ILE A 10 5.04 18.68 -13.88
N GLU A 11 5.56 19.92 -13.85
CA GLU A 11 4.85 21.11 -14.29
C GLU A 11 5.04 21.37 -15.80
N GLU A 12 5.98 20.68 -16.43
CA GLU A 12 6.36 20.93 -17.83
C GLU A 12 6.15 19.69 -18.71
N TYR A 13 6.19 18.50 -18.12
CA TYR A 13 6.16 17.23 -18.86
C TYR A 13 5.15 16.25 -18.28
N ASP A 14 4.51 15.48 -19.16
CA ASP A 14 3.74 14.28 -18.77
C ASP A 14 4.72 13.13 -18.52
N ILE A 15 5.07 12.93 -17.25
CA ILE A 15 6.04 11.91 -16.83
C ILE A 15 5.31 10.57 -16.67
N ARG A 16 5.80 9.55 -17.38
CA ARG A 16 5.29 8.17 -17.27
C ARG A 16 6.29 7.28 -16.57
N VAL A 17 5.82 6.55 -15.56
CA VAL A 17 6.59 5.48 -14.97
C VAL A 17 6.00 4.15 -15.42
N VAL A 18 6.78 3.39 -16.15
CA VAL A 18 6.39 2.08 -16.67
C VAL A 18 7.21 0.98 -16.01
N ASN A 19 6.65 -0.21 -15.93
CA ASN A 19 7.34 -1.34 -15.32
C ASN A 19 8.53 -1.80 -16.18
N SER A 20 8.36 -1.81 -17.51
CA SER A 20 9.44 -2.12 -18.45
C SER A 20 9.24 -1.43 -19.80
N ALA A 21 10.33 -1.27 -20.56
CA ALA A 21 10.26 -0.75 -21.93
C ALA A 21 9.41 -1.67 -22.85
N ARG A 22 9.36 -2.96 -22.58
CA ARG A 22 8.51 -3.92 -23.30
C ARG A 22 7.04 -3.61 -23.08
N ASP A 23 6.62 -3.35 -21.83
CA ASP A 23 5.23 -3.05 -21.49
C ASP A 23 4.79 -1.74 -22.18
N PHE A 24 5.67 -0.74 -22.22
CA PHE A 24 5.40 0.52 -22.94
C PHE A 24 5.13 0.31 -24.44
N ILE A 25 5.85 -0.60 -25.10
CA ILE A 25 5.67 -0.91 -26.51
C ILE A 25 4.39 -1.72 -26.72
N GLN A 26 4.16 -2.74 -25.90
CA GLN A 26 3.00 -3.64 -26.02
C GLN A 26 1.67 -2.95 -25.69
N ASN A 27 1.67 -1.97 -24.78
CA ASN A 27 0.43 -1.26 -24.42
C ASN A 27 -0.12 -0.36 -25.54
N LYS A 28 0.69 -0.03 -26.54
CA LYS A 28 0.18 0.68 -27.72
C LYS A 28 -0.72 -0.18 -28.60
N GLU A 29 -0.66 -1.51 -28.45
CA GLU A 29 -1.39 -2.49 -29.27
C GLU A 29 -2.51 -3.19 -28.50
N LYS A 30 -2.61 -2.99 -27.17
CA LYS A 30 -3.69 -3.63 -26.38
C LYS A 30 -5.01 -2.93 -26.59
N GLU A 31 -6.04 -3.73 -26.90
CA GLU A 31 -7.44 -3.30 -26.82
C GLU A 31 -7.73 -2.78 -25.40
N GLN A 32 -8.32 -1.61 -25.29
CA GLN A 32 -8.76 -1.07 -24.01
C GLN A 32 -9.81 -2.02 -23.41
N ILE A 33 -9.55 -2.50 -22.20
CA ILE A 33 -10.53 -3.31 -21.46
C ILE A 33 -11.77 -2.44 -21.27
N GLN A 34 -12.91 -2.88 -21.82
CA GLN A 34 -14.19 -2.23 -21.57
C GLN A 34 -14.76 -2.74 -20.24
N TYR A 35 -14.70 -1.90 -19.23
CA TYR A 35 -15.32 -2.21 -17.94
C TYR A 35 -16.84 -2.02 -18.01
N THR A 36 -17.58 -3.11 -17.93
CA THR A 36 -19.05 -3.09 -17.97
C THR A 36 -19.67 -2.72 -16.62
N ILE A 37 -18.97 -3.00 -15.53
CA ILE A 37 -19.44 -2.75 -14.17
C ILE A 37 -18.33 -2.03 -13.39
N ASN A 38 -18.70 -0.93 -12.73
CA ASN A 38 -17.82 -0.20 -11.86
C ASN A 38 -17.83 -0.82 -10.46
N THR A 39 -16.84 -1.64 -10.15
CA THR A 39 -16.69 -2.30 -8.85
C THR A 39 -15.44 -1.82 -8.13
N ALA A 40 -15.56 -1.51 -6.86
CA ALA A 40 -14.44 -1.14 -6.01
C ALA A 40 -14.41 -2.01 -4.75
N VAL A 41 -13.21 -2.46 -4.39
CA VAL A 41 -12.96 -3.13 -3.11
C VAL A 41 -11.97 -2.28 -2.32
N LEU A 42 -12.37 -1.92 -1.10
CA LEU A 42 -11.63 -1.01 -0.24
C LEU A 42 -11.25 -1.73 1.07
N PHE A 43 -9.97 -1.69 1.41
CA PHE A 43 -9.45 -2.16 2.70
C PHE A 43 -8.84 -1.00 3.47
N GLY A 44 -9.21 -0.82 4.73
CA GLY A 44 -8.59 0.20 5.57
C GLY A 44 -8.89 0.05 7.05
N TYR A 45 -8.11 0.75 7.87
CA TYR A 45 -8.25 0.76 9.31
C TYR A 45 -8.34 -0.65 9.93
N PRO A 46 -7.40 -1.58 9.62
CA PRO A 46 -7.43 -2.92 10.19
C PRO A 46 -7.29 -2.89 11.71
N ASN A 47 -8.04 -3.74 12.41
CA ASN A 47 -7.78 -4.04 13.82
C ASN A 47 -6.59 -5.00 13.91
N PHE A 48 -5.38 -4.47 14.06
CA PHE A 48 -4.16 -5.29 14.09
C PHE A 48 -4.10 -6.25 15.30
N ASP A 49 -4.81 -5.95 16.39
CA ASP A 49 -4.89 -6.86 17.54
C ASP A 49 -5.91 -8.01 17.32
N GLY A 50 -6.81 -7.88 16.34
CA GLY A 50 -7.88 -8.85 16.07
C GLY A 50 -8.93 -8.87 17.19
N ASN A 51 -9.75 -9.93 17.21
CA ASN A 51 -10.84 -10.09 18.21
C ASN A 51 -10.36 -10.53 19.61
N SER A 52 -9.11 -10.27 20.00
CA SER A 52 -8.68 -10.58 21.36
C SER A 52 -9.21 -9.55 22.35
N SER A 53 -10.02 -10.01 23.30
CA SER A 53 -10.43 -9.27 24.49
C SER A 53 -9.24 -9.12 25.45
N PHE A 54 -8.28 -8.24 25.15
CA PHE A 54 -7.27 -7.84 26.12
C PHE A 54 -7.64 -6.48 26.71
N SER A 55 -7.75 -6.45 28.04
CA SER A 55 -7.95 -5.25 28.84
C SER A 55 -6.87 -4.20 28.55
N SER A 56 -7.33 -2.98 28.39
CA SER A 56 -6.60 -1.78 27.99
C SER A 56 -5.71 -1.20 29.10
N ASP A 57 -4.82 -1.92 29.74
CA ASP A 57 -4.06 -1.38 30.88
C ASP A 57 -2.54 -1.28 30.69
N THR A 58 -2.05 -1.14 29.47
CA THR A 58 -0.67 -0.66 29.27
C THR A 58 -0.50 0.06 27.92
N ALA A 59 -1.41 0.97 27.58
CA ALA A 59 -1.19 1.91 26.47
C ALA A 59 -0.44 3.13 26.98
N VAL A 60 0.83 2.97 27.37
CA VAL A 60 1.70 4.12 27.63
C VAL A 60 2.57 4.37 26.41
N LEU A 61 2.16 5.40 25.64
CA LEU A 61 3.00 6.38 25.00
C LEU A 61 4.37 5.91 24.45
N PHE A 62 4.40 5.38 23.22
CA PHE A 62 5.54 5.57 22.34
C PHE A 62 5.10 5.99 20.94
N ALA A 63 4.34 7.08 20.86
CA ALA A 63 4.22 7.90 19.66
C ALA A 63 5.38 8.90 19.69
N LEU A 64 6.56 8.52 19.23
CA LEU A 64 7.63 9.45 18.92
C LEU A 64 8.59 8.80 17.92
N ASN A 65 8.52 9.27 16.67
CA ASN A 65 9.62 9.40 15.71
C ASN A 65 10.87 8.52 15.97
N ARG A 66 10.80 7.23 15.70
CA ARG A 66 12.00 6.41 15.56
C ARG A 66 11.87 5.49 14.33
N ASP A 67 12.97 5.36 13.64
CA ASP A 67 13.22 4.51 12.50
C ASP A 67 12.56 3.13 12.67
N LEU A 68 11.48 2.87 11.92
CA LEU A 68 10.71 1.64 12.11
C LEU A 68 11.48 0.40 11.63
N SER A 69 12.46 0.53 10.73
CA SER A 69 13.24 -0.62 10.24
C SER A 69 14.15 -1.20 11.33
N SER A 70 14.91 -0.36 12.03
CA SER A 70 15.72 -0.79 13.18
C SER A 70 14.83 -1.17 14.36
N PHE A 71 13.67 -0.50 14.52
CA PHE A 71 12.68 -0.82 15.53
C PHE A 71 12.03 -2.18 15.29
N TRP A 72 11.69 -2.53 14.05
CA TRP A 72 11.12 -3.83 13.70
C TRP A 72 12.09 -4.98 14.03
N ILE A 73 13.36 -4.84 13.67
CA ILE A 73 14.38 -5.85 13.93
C ILE A 73 14.65 -6.02 15.42
N ASP A 74 14.82 -4.92 16.15
CA ASP A 74 15.09 -4.92 17.59
C ASP A 74 13.91 -5.43 18.43
N SER A 75 12.68 -5.16 17.97
CA SER A 75 11.47 -5.60 18.67
C SER A 75 11.09 -7.04 18.35
N LEU A 76 11.35 -7.54 17.13
CA LEU A 76 11.23 -8.96 16.79
C LEU A 76 12.12 -9.84 17.64
N THR A 77 13.34 -9.37 17.93
CA THR A 77 14.30 -10.09 18.77
C THR A 77 13.94 -10.05 20.26
N ARG A 78 13.13 -9.05 20.70
CA ARG A 78 12.75 -8.85 22.11
C ARG A 78 11.30 -9.24 22.44
N GLY A 79 10.53 -9.77 21.47
CA GLY A 79 9.17 -10.27 21.70
C GLY A 79 8.08 -9.22 21.98
N GLY A 80 8.30 -7.94 21.56
CA GLY A 80 7.42 -6.81 21.93
C GLY A 80 6.88 -5.99 20.76
N LEU A 81 6.77 -6.55 19.56
CA LEU A 81 6.25 -5.83 18.38
C LEU A 81 4.74 -5.58 18.45
N LYS A 82 4.37 -4.33 18.27
CA LYS A 82 2.98 -3.93 18.09
C LYS A 82 2.84 -2.93 16.95
N VAL A 83 1.96 -3.24 16.00
CA VAL A 83 1.53 -2.31 14.94
C VAL A 83 0.41 -1.45 15.52
N ASN A 84 0.55 -0.14 15.39
CA ASN A 84 -0.46 0.81 15.88
C ASN A 84 -1.54 1.06 14.82
N PRO A 85 -2.79 1.32 15.24
CA PRO A 85 -3.86 1.72 14.34
C PRO A 85 -3.50 2.97 13.53
N LEU A 86 -4.05 3.06 12.32
CA LEU A 86 -3.95 4.21 11.41
C LEU A 86 -5.32 4.92 11.30
N PRO A 87 -5.66 5.86 12.21
CA PRO A 87 -6.98 6.50 12.20
C PRO A 87 -7.29 7.26 10.90
N GLY A 88 -6.26 7.78 10.22
CA GLY A 88 -6.39 8.47 8.93
C GLY A 88 -7.00 7.58 7.86
N THR A 89 -6.68 6.29 7.85
CA THR A 89 -7.18 5.35 6.84
C THR A 89 -8.68 5.10 6.95
N LYS A 90 -9.27 5.23 8.15
CA LYS A 90 -10.73 5.16 8.32
C LYS A 90 -11.43 6.31 7.61
N LYS A 91 -10.90 7.53 7.76
CA LYS A 91 -11.43 8.71 7.05
C LYS A 91 -11.24 8.59 5.55
N GLU A 92 -10.09 8.11 5.12
CA GLU A 92 -9.76 7.87 3.73
C GLU A 92 -10.78 6.94 3.08
N ILE A 93 -11.01 5.75 3.64
CA ILE A 93 -11.98 4.78 3.12
C ILE A 93 -13.40 5.35 3.09
N ASN A 94 -13.83 6.07 4.13
CA ASN A 94 -15.15 6.66 4.19
C ASN A 94 -15.35 7.72 3.08
N ASN A 95 -14.38 8.61 2.87
CA ASN A 95 -14.43 9.64 1.84
C ASN A 95 -14.47 9.02 0.44
N ILE A 96 -13.58 8.06 0.19
CA ILE A 96 -13.51 7.35 -1.09
C ILE A 96 -14.80 6.59 -1.36
N SER A 97 -15.35 5.88 -0.35
CA SER A 97 -16.64 5.20 -0.47
C SER A 97 -17.75 6.17 -0.84
N HIS A 98 -17.80 7.35 -0.20
CA HIS A 98 -18.80 8.37 -0.52
C HIS A 98 -18.66 8.84 -1.99
N THR A 99 -17.46 9.16 -2.42
CA THR A 99 -17.19 9.63 -3.78
C THR A 99 -17.53 8.56 -4.83
N LEU A 100 -17.13 7.31 -4.60
CA LEU A 100 -17.45 6.19 -5.51
C LEU A 100 -18.97 5.93 -5.59
N ASN A 101 -19.68 5.88 -4.43
CA ASN A 101 -21.12 5.69 -4.37
C ASN A 101 -21.87 6.80 -5.13
N SER A 102 -21.47 8.05 -4.95
CA SER A 102 -22.06 9.20 -5.63
C SER A 102 -21.89 9.15 -7.16
N ASN A 103 -20.91 8.37 -7.63
CA ASN A 103 -20.63 8.13 -9.05
C ASN A 103 -21.14 6.76 -9.56
N GLY A 104 -22.02 6.10 -8.78
CA GLY A 104 -22.71 4.86 -9.22
C GLY A 104 -21.84 3.60 -9.20
N TRP A 105 -20.79 3.55 -8.35
CA TRP A 105 -19.96 2.36 -8.19
C TRP A 105 -20.54 1.39 -7.18
N ASN A 106 -20.37 0.11 -7.42
CA ASN A 106 -20.61 -0.95 -6.44
C ASN A 106 -19.39 -1.13 -5.56
N ILE A 107 -19.55 -1.00 -4.24
CA ILE A 107 -18.42 -0.98 -3.30
C ILE A 107 -18.55 -2.08 -2.26
N ASN A 108 -17.45 -2.80 -2.04
CA ASN A 108 -17.24 -3.65 -0.88
C ASN A 108 -16.13 -3.04 -0.02
N SER A 109 -16.44 -2.65 1.21
CA SER A 109 -15.48 -2.09 2.16
C SER A 109 -15.23 -3.04 3.31
N TYR A 110 -13.95 -3.31 3.56
CA TYR A 110 -13.47 -4.14 4.66
C TYR A 110 -12.67 -3.26 5.63
N THR A 111 -13.17 -3.13 6.85
CA THR A 111 -12.53 -2.30 7.89
C THR A 111 -12.45 -3.09 9.20
N GLU A 112 -11.64 -2.60 10.12
CA GLU A 112 -11.49 -3.18 11.46
C GLU A 112 -11.18 -4.69 11.40
N ASN A 113 -12.04 -5.53 11.96
CA ASN A 113 -11.83 -6.99 12.00
C ASN A 113 -12.05 -7.68 10.65
N ASP A 114 -12.77 -7.03 9.73
CA ASP A 114 -13.05 -7.57 8.40
C ASP A 114 -11.92 -7.24 7.40
N ALA A 115 -11.04 -6.28 7.71
CA ALA A 115 -9.86 -5.97 6.91
C ALA A 115 -8.79 -7.06 7.08
N THR A 116 -9.13 -8.28 6.67
CA THR A 116 -8.29 -9.48 6.81
C THR A 116 -7.62 -9.86 5.49
N GLU A 117 -6.48 -10.51 5.60
CA GLU A 117 -5.78 -11.17 4.51
C GLU A 117 -6.70 -12.19 3.79
N SER A 118 -7.46 -12.98 4.57
CA SER A 118 -8.40 -13.96 4.04
C SER A 118 -9.49 -13.34 3.17
N ASN A 119 -10.02 -12.16 3.51
CA ASN A 119 -11.01 -11.47 2.69
C ASN A 119 -10.36 -10.89 1.43
N LEU A 120 -9.12 -10.41 1.50
CA LEU A 120 -8.39 -9.96 0.33
C LEU A 120 -8.13 -11.09 -0.66
N LYS A 121 -7.74 -12.28 -0.19
CA LYS A 121 -7.49 -13.45 -1.05
C LYS A 121 -8.76 -13.99 -1.74
N LYS A 122 -9.94 -13.58 -1.32
CA LYS A 122 -11.24 -13.99 -1.92
C LYS A 122 -11.74 -13.02 -2.99
N ILE A 123 -11.12 -11.86 -3.17
CA ILE A 123 -11.55 -10.92 -4.20
C ILE A 123 -11.26 -11.51 -5.59
N SER A 124 -12.08 -11.12 -6.56
CA SER A 124 -11.89 -11.50 -7.95
C SER A 124 -12.04 -10.25 -8.82
N SER A 125 -10.92 -9.79 -9.33
CA SER A 125 -10.75 -8.74 -10.33
C SER A 125 -11.69 -7.53 -10.19
N PRO A 126 -11.78 -6.85 -9.02
CA PRO A 126 -12.51 -5.59 -8.95
C PRO A 126 -11.86 -4.58 -9.88
N ARG A 127 -12.65 -3.67 -10.48
CA ARG A 127 -12.08 -2.60 -11.30
C ARG A 127 -11.10 -1.73 -10.53
N VAL A 128 -11.39 -1.47 -9.24
CA VAL A 128 -10.50 -0.77 -8.30
C VAL A 128 -10.27 -1.62 -7.05
N LEU A 129 -9.02 -1.77 -6.67
CA LEU A 129 -8.60 -2.28 -5.37
C LEU A 129 -7.82 -1.20 -4.62
N HIS A 130 -8.35 -0.72 -3.50
CA HIS A 130 -7.71 0.29 -2.67
C HIS A 130 -7.37 -0.28 -1.30
N ILE A 131 -6.10 -0.26 -0.92
CA ILE A 131 -5.62 -0.79 0.36
C ILE A 131 -4.92 0.32 1.13
N ALA A 132 -5.54 0.74 2.24
CA ALA A 132 -5.01 1.73 3.17
C ALA A 132 -4.63 1.05 4.49
N SER A 133 -3.37 0.64 4.60
CA SER A 133 -2.83 -0.10 5.75
C SER A 133 -1.35 0.20 5.96
N HIS A 134 -0.66 -0.57 6.80
CA HIS A 134 0.79 -0.56 6.88
C HIS A 134 1.40 -1.51 5.84
N GLY A 135 2.53 -1.08 5.24
CA GLY A 135 3.45 -1.95 4.55
C GLY A 135 4.60 -2.39 5.46
N TYR A 136 5.32 -3.44 5.09
CA TYR A 136 6.57 -3.83 5.71
C TYR A 136 7.62 -4.20 4.67
N PHE A 137 8.88 -3.96 5.03
CA PHE A 137 10.04 -4.43 4.28
C PHE A 137 11.18 -4.77 5.22
N PHE A 138 11.82 -5.90 5.00
CA PHE A 138 12.99 -6.37 5.74
C PHE A 138 14.22 -6.34 4.84
N SER A 139 15.08 -5.33 4.99
CA SER A 139 16.36 -5.24 4.28
C SER A 139 17.32 -6.32 4.75
N ASP A 140 17.40 -6.49 6.07
CA ASP A 140 18.26 -7.47 6.71
C ASP A 140 17.47 -8.36 7.67
N ILE A 141 17.69 -9.67 7.58
CA ILE A 141 17.08 -10.62 8.50
C ILE A 141 18.15 -11.04 9.51
N PRO A 142 17.93 -10.74 10.81
CA PRO A 142 18.93 -11.01 11.84
C PRO A 142 19.34 -12.48 11.90
N GLN A 143 20.62 -12.74 12.07
CA GLN A 143 21.12 -14.09 12.33
C GLN A 143 20.89 -14.44 13.80
N THR A 144 19.74 -15.05 14.13
CA THR A 144 19.49 -15.61 15.45
C THR A 144 19.73 -17.11 15.44
N THR A 145 20.34 -17.63 16.49
CA THR A 145 20.76 -19.04 16.57
C THR A 145 19.64 -19.98 17.06
N GLU A 146 18.51 -19.45 17.55
CA GLU A 146 17.56 -20.26 18.30
C GLU A 146 16.28 -20.67 17.54
N ASN A 147 15.90 -20.00 16.47
CA ASN A 147 14.69 -20.39 15.69
C ASN A 147 14.91 -20.17 14.20
N ASN A 148 14.77 -21.23 13.40
CA ASN A 148 14.85 -21.14 11.93
C ASN A 148 13.58 -20.57 11.30
N ARG A 149 12.73 -19.84 12.07
CA ARG A 149 11.49 -19.23 11.58
C ARG A 149 11.52 -17.71 11.76
N PHE A 150 11.08 -17.01 10.71
CA PHE A 150 10.87 -15.58 10.69
C PHE A 150 9.44 -15.30 10.23
N LEU A 151 8.64 -14.62 11.06
CA LEU A 151 7.20 -14.37 10.80
C LEU A 151 6.40 -15.64 10.45
N GLY A 152 6.73 -16.77 11.06
CA GLY A 152 6.07 -18.05 10.79
C GLY A 152 6.57 -18.82 9.55
N MET A 153 7.39 -18.20 8.71
CA MET A 153 8.01 -18.77 7.51
C MET A 153 9.41 -19.32 7.80
N ASP A 154 9.92 -20.22 6.95
CA ASP A 154 11.31 -20.65 7.00
C ASP A 154 12.22 -19.46 6.71
N ARG A 155 13.13 -19.18 7.63
CA ARG A 155 14.03 -18.03 7.56
C ARG A 155 14.93 -18.05 6.32
N ASN A 156 15.44 -19.23 5.93
CA ASN A 156 16.32 -19.33 4.77
C ASN A 156 15.55 -19.00 3.49
N GLN A 157 14.26 -19.37 3.40
CA GLN A 157 13.40 -18.98 2.29
C GLN A 157 13.22 -17.45 2.24
N VAL A 158 12.93 -16.82 3.38
CA VAL A 158 12.75 -15.36 3.45
C VAL A 158 14.04 -14.61 3.08
N ILE A 159 15.21 -15.13 3.46
CA ILE A 159 16.51 -14.53 3.08
C ILE A 159 16.74 -14.62 1.56
N GLN A 160 16.37 -15.74 0.95
CA GLN A 160 16.63 -16.00 -0.45
C GLN A 160 15.61 -15.36 -1.41
N ASP A 161 14.38 -15.12 -0.95
CA ASP A 161 13.29 -14.59 -1.77
C ASP A 161 12.91 -13.16 -1.35
N PRO A 162 13.29 -12.13 -2.14
CA PRO A 162 12.90 -10.74 -1.86
C PRO A 162 11.39 -10.52 -1.77
N MET A 163 10.58 -11.35 -2.46
CA MET A 163 9.11 -11.26 -2.42
C MET A 163 8.52 -11.67 -1.07
N LEU A 164 9.27 -12.39 -0.23
CA LEU A 164 8.87 -12.73 1.14
C LEU A 164 9.29 -11.66 2.15
N ARG A 165 10.15 -10.72 1.75
CA ARG A 165 10.65 -9.66 2.63
C ARG A 165 9.78 -8.41 2.65
N SER A 166 8.85 -8.27 1.72
CA SER A 166 7.93 -7.13 1.65
C SER A 166 6.49 -7.61 1.67
N GLY A 167 5.59 -6.76 2.14
CA GLY A 167 4.18 -7.10 2.20
C GLY A 167 3.32 -6.04 2.86
N LEU A 168 2.06 -6.39 3.09
CA LEU A 168 1.03 -5.55 3.71
C LEU A 168 0.53 -6.18 5.01
N ILE A 169 0.10 -5.33 5.95
CA ILE A 169 -0.33 -5.74 7.28
C ILE A 169 -1.85 -5.61 7.39
N PHE A 170 -2.51 -6.69 7.85
CA PHE A 170 -3.96 -6.80 7.98
C PHE A 170 -4.39 -7.07 9.42
N ALA A 171 -5.70 -7.17 9.64
CA ALA A 171 -6.28 -7.45 10.95
C ALA A 171 -5.71 -8.75 11.56
N GLY A 172 -5.41 -8.69 12.85
CA GLY A 172 -4.85 -9.83 13.61
C GLY A 172 -3.33 -9.97 13.55
N ALA A 173 -2.61 -9.17 12.76
CA ALA A 173 -1.16 -9.27 12.59
C ALA A 173 -0.37 -9.18 13.91
N ASN A 174 -0.81 -8.36 14.87
CA ASN A 174 -0.14 -8.24 16.17
C ASN A 174 -0.07 -9.57 16.94
N ARG A 175 -1.01 -10.49 16.71
CA ARG A 175 -0.97 -11.83 17.32
C ARG A 175 0.20 -12.62 16.76
N THR A 176 0.38 -12.62 15.45
CA THR A 176 1.52 -13.26 14.78
C THR A 176 2.85 -12.66 15.23
N LEU A 177 2.91 -11.33 15.33
CA LEU A 177 4.10 -10.61 15.78
C LEU A 177 4.46 -10.91 17.24
N ARG A 178 3.49 -11.26 18.09
CA ARG A 178 3.73 -11.76 19.47
C ARG A 178 4.06 -13.26 19.53
N GLY A 179 4.12 -13.95 18.39
CA GLY A 179 4.40 -15.37 18.33
C GLY A 179 3.19 -16.27 18.71
N GLU A 180 1.97 -15.71 18.74
CA GLU A 180 0.76 -16.51 18.95
C GLU A 180 0.50 -17.40 17.73
N LYS A 181 0.12 -18.63 17.96
CA LYS A 181 -0.25 -19.55 16.87
C LYS A 181 -1.56 -19.09 16.23
N SER A 182 -1.52 -18.78 14.94
CA SER A 182 -2.73 -18.58 14.15
C SER A 182 -3.25 -19.94 13.66
N THR A 183 -4.57 -20.12 13.66
CA THR A 183 -5.25 -21.28 13.06
C THR A 183 -5.70 -21.00 11.61
N GLY A 184 -5.36 -19.85 11.06
CA GLY A 184 -5.70 -19.39 9.72
C GLY A 184 -4.62 -18.44 9.21
N GLU A 185 -5.04 -17.42 8.44
CA GLU A 185 -4.16 -16.38 7.96
C GLU A 185 -3.51 -15.62 9.13
N ASN A 186 -2.30 -15.14 8.89
CA ASN A 186 -1.47 -14.54 9.94
C ASN A 186 -1.55 -13.01 10.02
N GLY A 187 -2.31 -12.39 9.11
CA GLY A 187 -2.45 -10.93 9.00
C GLY A 187 -1.28 -10.24 8.30
N LEU A 188 -0.35 -11.00 7.71
CA LEU A 188 0.83 -10.51 7.01
C LEU A 188 0.83 -11.02 5.56
N LEU A 189 0.29 -10.26 4.62
CA LEU A 189 0.31 -10.61 3.21
C LEU A 189 1.68 -10.29 2.62
N SER A 190 2.48 -11.30 2.31
CA SER A 190 3.74 -11.13 1.59
C SER A 190 3.51 -10.71 0.13
N ALA A 191 4.52 -10.08 -0.51
CA ALA A 191 4.45 -9.79 -1.93
C ALA A 191 4.32 -11.07 -2.77
N ALA A 192 4.92 -12.18 -2.34
CA ALA A 192 4.74 -13.47 -2.99
C ALA A 192 3.26 -13.91 -2.99
N GLU A 193 2.55 -13.78 -1.87
CA GLU A 193 1.11 -14.09 -1.79
C GLU A 193 0.27 -13.08 -2.58
N ALA A 194 0.63 -11.78 -2.54
CA ALA A 194 -0.05 -10.75 -3.31
C ALA A 194 0.02 -11.00 -4.82
N SER A 195 1.11 -11.60 -5.31
CA SER A 195 1.26 -11.95 -6.73
C SER A 195 0.30 -13.06 -7.21
N LEU A 196 -0.32 -13.78 -6.28
CA LEU A 196 -1.29 -14.85 -6.57
C LEU A 196 -2.75 -14.36 -6.54
N LEU A 197 -3.00 -13.09 -6.25
CA LEU A 197 -4.34 -12.51 -6.30
C LEU A 197 -4.88 -12.53 -7.74
N ASP A 198 -6.19 -12.62 -7.88
CA ASP A 198 -6.84 -12.46 -9.17
C ASP A 198 -7.16 -10.98 -9.43
N LEU A 199 -6.29 -10.31 -10.18
CA LEU A 199 -6.42 -8.89 -10.53
C LEU A 199 -6.38 -8.66 -12.06
N ARG A 200 -6.69 -9.68 -12.85
CA ARG A 200 -6.55 -9.65 -14.32
C ARG A 200 -7.40 -8.59 -15.00
N GLU A 201 -8.54 -8.23 -14.42
CA GLU A 201 -9.43 -7.18 -14.91
C GLU A 201 -9.41 -5.94 -13.99
N THR A 202 -8.41 -5.82 -13.12
CA THR A 202 -8.27 -4.67 -12.21
C THR A 202 -7.57 -3.52 -12.93
N GLU A 203 -8.33 -2.43 -13.15
CA GLU A 203 -7.81 -1.23 -13.78
C GLU A 203 -6.81 -0.48 -12.90
N LEU A 204 -7.11 -0.41 -11.60
CA LEU A 204 -6.32 0.38 -10.66
C LEU A 204 -6.18 -0.32 -9.30
N VAL A 205 -4.93 -0.48 -8.87
CA VAL A 205 -4.60 -0.79 -7.48
C VAL A 205 -4.04 0.47 -6.82
N ILE A 206 -4.54 0.81 -5.64
CA ILE A 206 -3.98 1.88 -4.82
C ILE A 206 -3.46 1.28 -3.53
N LEU A 207 -2.17 1.47 -3.29
CA LEU A 207 -1.50 1.11 -2.06
C LEU A 207 -1.23 2.39 -1.26
N SER A 208 -2.25 2.83 -0.52
CA SER A 208 -2.13 3.90 0.49
C SER A 208 -1.51 3.32 1.76
N ALA A 209 -0.40 2.62 1.55
CA ALA A 209 0.38 1.99 2.58
C ALA A 209 1.75 2.68 2.54
N CYS A 210 1.99 3.59 3.46
CA CYS A 210 3.31 4.19 3.59
C CYS A 210 4.28 3.07 3.96
N GLU A 211 5.22 2.78 3.09
CA GLU A 211 6.29 1.88 3.43
C GLU A 211 7.12 2.49 4.56
N THR A 212 7.19 1.77 5.64
CA THR A 212 7.93 2.16 6.83
C THR A 212 9.41 1.84 6.68
N GLY A 213 9.92 1.88 5.47
CA GLY A 213 11.31 1.71 5.15
C GLY A 213 12.09 3.01 5.33
N ARG A 214 12.23 3.50 6.55
CA ARG A 214 13.24 4.50 6.87
C ARG A 214 14.53 3.80 7.26
N GLY A 215 15.46 3.83 6.38
CA GLY A 215 16.84 3.46 6.64
C GLY A 215 17.55 3.22 5.34
N GLU A 216 18.44 4.13 5.00
CA GLU A 216 19.49 4.02 3.98
C GLU A 216 19.11 3.44 2.60
N GLU A 217 19.78 3.80 1.58
CA GLU A 217 19.68 3.60 0.12
C GLU A 217 19.09 2.26 -0.43
N THR A 218 18.66 1.33 0.43
CA THR A 218 18.21 -0.02 0.07
C THR A 218 16.67 -0.20 -0.01
N ASN A 219 15.88 0.82 0.32
CA ASN A 219 14.41 0.70 0.40
C ASN A 219 13.69 0.53 -0.94
N SER A 220 14.40 0.70 -2.04
CA SER A 220 13.86 0.46 -3.38
C SER A 220 13.40 -0.99 -3.63
N GLU A 221 13.95 -1.98 -2.91
CA GLU A 221 13.62 -3.39 -3.09
C GLU A 221 12.22 -3.74 -2.58
N GLY A 222 11.77 -3.16 -1.46
CA GLY A 222 10.44 -3.41 -0.91
C GLY A 222 9.32 -2.82 -1.76
N VAL A 223 9.48 -1.55 -2.16
CA VAL A 223 8.59 -0.89 -3.13
C VAL A 223 8.54 -1.67 -4.43
N TYR A 224 9.70 -2.15 -4.90
CA TYR A 224 9.79 -2.96 -6.10
C TYR A 224 9.06 -4.30 -5.93
N GLY A 225 9.21 -4.97 -4.78
CA GLY A 225 8.56 -6.25 -4.49
C GLY A 225 7.04 -6.17 -4.55
N LEU A 226 6.43 -5.22 -3.82
CA LEU A 226 4.98 -5.01 -3.83
C LEU A 226 4.47 -4.58 -5.20
N ARG A 227 5.14 -3.60 -5.84
CA ARG A 227 4.80 -3.18 -7.20
C ARG A 227 4.76 -4.36 -8.16
N LYS A 228 5.83 -5.15 -8.19
CA LYS A 228 5.94 -6.32 -9.04
C LYS A 228 4.81 -7.32 -8.74
N ALA A 229 4.53 -7.59 -7.47
CA ALA A 229 3.49 -8.54 -7.06
C ALA A 229 2.12 -8.19 -7.63
N PHE A 230 1.68 -6.93 -7.47
CA PHE A 230 0.36 -6.51 -7.97
C PHE A 230 0.29 -6.45 -9.50
N LEU A 231 1.39 -6.12 -10.19
CA LEU A 231 1.46 -6.20 -11.65
C LEU A 231 1.45 -7.65 -12.15
N ASP A 232 2.13 -8.57 -11.48
CA ASP A 232 2.12 -10.01 -11.78
C ASP A 232 0.72 -10.61 -11.53
N ALA A 233 0.02 -10.17 -10.49
CA ALA A 233 -1.37 -10.52 -10.23
C ALA A 233 -2.36 -10.05 -11.31
N GLY A 234 -1.96 -9.09 -12.16
CA GLY A 234 -2.74 -8.65 -13.32
C GLY A 234 -3.13 -7.17 -13.35
N ALA A 235 -2.87 -6.41 -12.29
CA ALA A 235 -3.21 -4.99 -12.22
C ALA A 235 -2.64 -4.20 -13.41
N GLN A 236 -3.44 -3.25 -13.94
CA GLN A 236 -3.03 -2.42 -15.07
C GLN A 236 -2.29 -1.16 -14.63
N ASN A 237 -2.74 -0.55 -13.55
CA ASN A 237 -2.15 0.65 -12.97
C ASN A 237 -2.00 0.48 -11.46
N ILE A 238 -0.93 1.04 -10.91
CA ILE A 238 -0.70 1.07 -9.46
C ILE A 238 -0.39 2.51 -9.05
N ILE A 239 -1.11 3.01 -8.03
CA ILE A 239 -0.72 4.22 -7.30
C ILE A 239 -0.17 3.77 -5.94
N MET A 240 1.03 4.23 -5.59
CA MET A 240 1.64 3.95 -4.31
C MET A 240 2.54 5.09 -3.86
N SER A 241 2.88 5.10 -2.56
CA SER A 241 3.86 6.04 -2.01
C SER A 241 5.25 5.41 -1.90
N LEU A 242 6.28 6.20 -2.20
CA LEU A 242 7.69 5.80 -2.11
C LEU A 242 8.27 5.95 -0.71
N TRP A 243 7.70 6.84 0.09
CA TRP A 243 8.08 7.09 1.48
C TRP A 243 6.87 7.52 2.30
N LYS A 244 7.04 7.54 3.61
CA LYS A 244 5.98 7.94 4.54
C LYS A 244 5.67 9.43 4.38
N VAL A 245 4.41 9.74 4.08
CA VAL A 245 3.83 11.07 4.09
C VAL A 245 2.89 11.19 5.30
N ASP A 246 2.62 12.41 5.73
CA ASP A 246 1.60 12.67 6.76
C ASP A 246 0.24 12.09 6.34
N ASP A 247 -0.45 11.43 7.29
CA ASP A 247 -1.72 10.74 7.03
C ASP A 247 -2.80 11.69 6.48
N ASN A 248 -2.83 12.97 6.90
CA ASN A 248 -3.81 13.93 6.40
C ASN A 248 -3.52 14.30 4.94
N VAL A 249 -2.24 14.47 4.59
CA VAL A 249 -1.84 14.78 3.20
C VAL A 249 -2.12 13.57 2.30
N THR A 250 -1.85 12.36 2.76
CA THR A 250 -2.16 11.13 2.03
C THR A 250 -3.67 11.01 1.79
N GLN A 251 -4.48 11.19 2.83
CA GLN A 251 -5.94 11.17 2.73
C GLN A 251 -6.46 12.26 1.78
N GLU A 252 -5.89 13.46 1.83
CA GLU A 252 -6.26 14.56 0.94
C GLU A 252 -5.89 14.25 -0.52
N PHE A 253 -4.68 13.71 -0.75
CA PHE A 253 -4.24 13.28 -2.07
C PHE A 253 -5.21 12.25 -2.67
N MET A 254 -5.52 11.20 -1.92
CA MET A 254 -6.40 10.14 -2.40
C MET A 254 -7.82 10.63 -2.65
N SER A 255 -8.39 11.44 -1.74
CA SER A 255 -9.72 12.03 -1.94
C SER A 255 -9.76 12.90 -3.20
N ARG A 256 -8.75 13.76 -3.38
CA ARG A 256 -8.65 14.65 -4.55
C ARG A 256 -8.47 13.89 -5.85
N PHE A 257 -7.68 12.82 -5.84
CA PHE A 257 -7.50 11.95 -7.00
C PHE A 257 -8.84 11.33 -7.46
N TYR A 258 -9.60 10.74 -6.54
CA TYR A 258 -10.89 10.14 -6.88
C TYR A 258 -11.92 11.19 -7.35
N GLU A 259 -11.95 12.37 -6.75
CA GLU A 259 -12.80 13.48 -7.20
C GLU A 259 -12.51 13.86 -8.64
N ILE A 260 -11.26 14.15 -8.99
CA ILE A 260 -10.88 14.52 -10.36
C ILE A 260 -11.16 13.39 -11.33
N TRP A 261 -10.76 12.16 -10.98
CA TRP A 261 -10.94 11.03 -11.87
C TRP A 261 -12.39 10.78 -12.24
N LEU A 262 -13.26 10.75 -11.25
CA LEU A 262 -14.64 10.33 -11.42
C LEU A 262 -15.57 11.48 -11.82
N HIS A 263 -15.42 12.65 -11.22
CA HIS A 263 -16.28 13.81 -11.49
C HIS A 263 -15.97 14.43 -12.86
N ASP A 264 -14.68 14.65 -13.15
CA ASP A 264 -14.27 15.25 -14.41
C ASP A 264 -14.19 14.22 -15.57
N LYS A 265 -14.38 12.93 -15.27
CA LYS A 265 -14.31 11.81 -16.23
C LYS A 265 -13.02 11.80 -17.03
N THR A 266 -11.92 12.07 -16.35
CA THR A 266 -10.58 12.09 -16.94
C THR A 266 -9.94 10.70 -16.94
N THR A 267 -8.74 10.58 -17.50
CA THR A 267 -7.92 9.36 -17.36
C THR A 267 -7.30 9.29 -15.95
N ILE A 268 -6.95 8.08 -15.51
CA ILE A 268 -6.22 7.87 -14.24
C ILE A 268 -4.96 8.75 -14.19
N ARG A 269 -4.21 8.81 -15.27
CA ARG A 269 -2.97 9.62 -15.36
C ARG A 269 -3.26 11.11 -15.22
N GLU A 270 -4.22 11.62 -15.96
CA GLU A 270 -4.56 13.04 -15.89
C GLU A 270 -5.04 13.42 -14.50
N ALA A 271 -5.89 12.59 -13.88
CA ALA A 271 -6.34 12.78 -12.51
C ALA A 271 -5.16 12.78 -11.52
N PHE A 272 -4.23 11.83 -11.68
CA PHE A 272 -3.04 11.73 -10.85
C PHE A 272 -2.14 12.97 -10.97
N ASN A 273 -1.80 13.38 -12.20
CA ASN A 273 -0.94 14.56 -12.46
C ASN A 273 -1.57 15.83 -11.91
N ARG A 274 -2.88 16.04 -12.14
CA ARG A 274 -3.60 17.20 -11.60
C ARG A 274 -3.62 17.18 -10.06
N THR A 275 -3.82 16.01 -9.46
CA THR A 275 -3.76 15.87 -8.01
C THR A 275 -2.38 16.23 -7.46
N GLN A 276 -1.29 15.78 -8.08
CA GLN A 276 0.07 16.16 -7.67
C GLN A 276 0.28 17.67 -7.73
N LEU A 277 -0.23 18.34 -8.75
CA LEU A 277 -0.12 19.80 -8.89
C LEU A 277 -0.97 20.53 -7.83
N ASP A 278 -2.19 20.08 -7.57
CA ASP A 278 -3.07 20.66 -6.54
C ASP A 278 -2.44 20.52 -5.13
N ILE A 279 -1.89 19.33 -4.82
CA ILE A 279 -1.20 19.11 -3.55
C ILE A 279 0.08 19.93 -3.46
N LYS A 280 0.83 20.09 -4.55
CA LYS A 280 2.02 20.94 -4.61
C LYS A 280 1.69 22.41 -4.34
N GLU A 281 0.58 22.91 -4.87
CA GLU A 281 0.14 24.29 -4.63
C GLU A 281 -0.09 24.55 -3.13
N LYS A 282 -0.71 23.60 -2.44
CA LYS A 282 -0.99 23.67 -1.01
C LYS A 282 0.23 23.36 -0.14
N TYR A 283 1.02 22.38 -0.54
CA TYR A 283 2.22 21.89 0.16
C TYR A 283 3.44 21.96 -0.78
N PRO A 284 4.12 23.12 -0.90
CA PRO A 284 5.17 23.34 -1.93
C PRO A 284 6.38 22.39 -1.85
N GLN A 285 6.61 21.77 -0.69
CA GLN A 285 7.75 20.90 -0.49
C GLN A 285 7.54 19.55 -1.22
N PRO A 286 8.51 19.12 -2.06
CA PRO A 286 8.40 17.85 -2.80
C PRO A 286 8.15 16.63 -1.96
N TYR A 287 8.50 16.67 -0.68
CA TYR A 287 8.24 15.61 0.29
C TYR A 287 6.77 15.17 0.32
N TYR A 288 5.83 16.08 0.14
CA TYR A 288 4.39 15.80 0.24
C TYR A 288 3.78 15.25 -1.05
N TRP A 289 4.08 15.84 -2.19
CA TRP A 289 3.47 15.50 -3.48
C TRP A 289 4.32 14.57 -4.33
N GLY A 290 5.64 14.63 -4.18
CA GLY A 290 6.57 13.77 -4.93
C GLY A 290 6.65 12.33 -4.39
N ALA A 291 6.05 12.05 -3.23
CA ALA A 291 6.03 10.72 -2.67
C ALA A 291 5.18 9.73 -3.49
N PHE A 292 4.13 10.21 -4.14
CA PHE A 292 3.20 9.37 -4.86
C PHE A 292 3.67 9.08 -6.28
N LEU A 293 3.51 7.84 -6.69
CA LEU A 293 3.91 7.35 -7.99
C LEU A 293 2.74 6.60 -8.64
N LEU A 294 2.48 6.92 -9.91
CA LEU A 294 1.62 6.12 -10.77
C LEU A 294 2.49 5.27 -11.68
N ILE A 295 2.31 3.96 -11.60
CA ILE A 295 2.98 2.97 -12.44
C ILE A 295 1.95 2.38 -13.38
N GLU A 296 2.29 2.33 -14.65
CA GLU A 296 1.44 1.79 -15.71
C GLU A 296 2.09 0.54 -16.31
N LYS A 297 1.27 -0.45 -16.58
CA LYS A 297 1.72 -1.73 -17.17
C LYS A 297 1.92 -1.59 -18.64
#